data_d0aa43234632c88f057f0a2b5da1f665
#
_entry.id   d0aa43234632c88f057f0a2b5da1f665
#
_cell.length_a   1.000
_cell.length_b   1.000
_cell.length_c   1.000
_cell.angle_alpha   90.00
_cell.angle_beta   90.00
_cell.angle_gamma   90.00
#
_symmetry.space_group_name_H-M   'P 1'
#
loop_
_entity.id
_entity.type
_entity.pdbx_description
1 polymer ?
#
loop_
_entity_poly.entity_id
_entity_poly.type
_entity_poly.pdbx_seq_one_letter_code
_entity_poly.pdbx_strand_id
1 'polypeptide(L)'
;MPHPHKNAIAEMPASSLIGIIEESKMTYVRENLSIFMHESQIKLLKQVKKHEKPHHKRIRIKQFEKAKKDDLFNMHLGLYLKKYQKLERYGLIEIDLNPDNGLEYDCTLTSKGLEILAEIADLEKEWESVVNINDEDLEVLRKLALDSFEISYKHKKNREFIF
;
A
#
# COMPACT_ATOMS: atom_id res chain seq x y z
N MET A 1 -34.79 -1.46 -16.04
CA MET A 1 -34.06 -0.33 -16.63
C MET A 1 -32.60 -0.62 -16.67
N PRO A 2 -31.93 -0.48 -17.81
CA PRO A 2 -30.48 -0.57 -17.81
C PRO A 2 -29.90 0.59 -16.99
N HIS A 3 -29.05 0.27 -16.04
CA HIS A 3 -28.38 1.24 -15.21
C HIS A 3 -27.47 2.09 -16.11
N PRO A 4 -27.57 3.44 -16.13
CA PRO A 4 -26.78 4.26 -17.06
C PRO A 4 -25.27 4.04 -16.97
N HIS A 5 -24.78 3.56 -15.82
CA HIS A 5 -23.38 3.21 -15.63
C HIS A 5 -22.92 1.94 -16.35
N LYS A 6 -23.84 1.01 -16.69
CA LYS A 6 -23.47 -0.22 -17.40
C LYS A 6 -22.94 0.04 -18.81
N ASN A 7 -23.55 0.98 -19.53
CA ASN A 7 -23.11 1.34 -20.87
C ASN A 7 -21.75 2.07 -20.84
N ALA A 8 -21.54 2.94 -19.85
CA ALA A 8 -20.27 3.62 -19.66
C ALA A 8 -19.14 2.63 -19.33
N ILE A 9 -19.39 1.64 -18.49
CA ILE A 9 -18.42 0.60 -18.12
C ILE A 9 -18.06 -0.27 -19.32
N ALA A 10 -19.02 -0.64 -20.17
CA ALA A 10 -18.80 -1.47 -21.35
C ALA A 10 -17.82 -0.85 -22.37
N GLU A 11 -17.71 0.48 -22.39
CA GLU A 11 -16.86 1.22 -23.32
C GLU A 11 -15.52 1.67 -22.70
N MET A 12 -15.30 1.40 -21.42
CA MET A 12 -14.08 1.81 -20.72
C MET A 12 -12.85 1.00 -21.12
N PRO A 13 -11.68 1.63 -21.21
CA PRO A 13 -10.42 0.91 -21.39
C PRO A 13 -10.07 0.07 -20.16
N ALA A 14 -9.25 -0.96 -20.36
CA ALA A 14 -8.84 -1.89 -19.31
C ALA A 14 -8.25 -1.19 -18.07
N SER A 15 -7.45 -0.16 -18.25
CA SER A 15 -6.86 0.62 -17.15
C SER A 15 -7.92 1.25 -16.24
N SER A 16 -8.99 1.76 -16.80
CA SER A 16 -10.11 2.34 -16.05
C SER A 16 -10.90 1.26 -15.30
N LEU A 17 -11.09 0.10 -15.93
CA LEU A 17 -11.77 -1.04 -15.31
C LEU A 17 -11.00 -1.59 -14.09
N ILE A 18 -9.69 -1.67 -14.20
CA ILE A 18 -8.82 -2.06 -13.08
C ILE A 18 -8.96 -1.06 -11.93
N GLY A 19 -9.01 0.23 -12.24
CA GLY A 19 -9.22 1.29 -11.24
C GLY A 19 -10.55 1.16 -10.50
N ILE A 20 -11.63 0.86 -11.21
CA ILE A 20 -12.95 0.64 -10.62
C ILE A 20 -12.95 -0.55 -9.65
N ILE A 21 -12.31 -1.64 -10.03
CA ILE A 21 -12.20 -2.85 -9.20
C ILE A 21 -11.43 -2.55 -7.91
N GLU A 22 -10.29 -1.89 -8.03
CA GLU A 22 -9.46 -1.52 -6.87
C GLU A 22 -10.16 -0.52 -5.95
N GLU A 23 -10.84 0.48 -6.51
CA GLU A 23 -11.63 1.44 -5.75
C GLU A 23 -12.78 0.78 -5.00
N SER A 24 -13.49 -0.15 -5.64
CA SER A 24 -14.56 -0.91 -5.01
C SER A 24 -14.07 -1.70 -3.80
N LYS A 25 -12.96 -2.41 -3.95
CA LYS A 25 -12.32 -3.16 -2.87
C LYS A 25 -11.92 -2.24 -1.70
N MET A 26 -11.25 -1.15 -2.00
CA MET A 26 -10.80 -0.21 -0.99
C MET A 26 -11.95 0.47 -0.25
N THR A 27 -13.01 0.84 -0.96
CA THR A 27 -14.21 1.43 -0.36
C THR A 27 -14.89 0.44 0.58
N TYR A 28 -15.03 -0.81 0.16
CA TYR A 28 -15.62 -1.88 0.98
C TYR A 28 -14.83 -2.08 2.28
N VAL A 29 -13.51 -2.17 2.18
CA VAL A 29 -12.63 -2.34 3.35
C VAL A 29 -12.78 -1.15 4.29
N ARG A 30 -12.69 0.08 3.78
CA ARG A 30 -12.76 1.29 4.60
C ARG A 30 -14.11 1.46 5.30
N GLU A 31 -15.20 1.15 4.63
CA GLU A 31 -16.54 1.27 5.20
C GLU A 31 -16.83 0.24 6.29
N ASN A 32 -16.17 -0.91 6.25
CA ASN A 32 -16.41 -2.02 7.17
C ASN A 32 -15.30 -2.19 8.24
N LEU A 33 -14.19 -1.48 8.10
CA LEU A 33 -13.09 -1.55 9.07
C LEU A 33 -13.51 -0.97 10.42
N SER A 34 -13.08 -1.60 11.51
CA SER A 34 -13.42 -1.21 12.87
C SER A 34 -12.89 0.16 13.29
N ILE A 35 -11.85 0.65 12.62
CA ILE A 35 -11.29 1.99 12.82
C ILE A 35 -11.30 2.77 11.50
N PHE A 36 -11.35 4.11 11.60
CA PHE A 36 -11.27 4.96 10.43
C PHE A 36 -9.83 5.03 9.92
N MET A 37 -9.61 4.62 8.66
CA MET A 37 -8.31 4.74 7.99
C MET A 37 -8.50 5.24 6.55
N HIS A 38 -7.61 6.11 6.11
CA HIS A 38 -7.51 6.50 4.71
C HIS A 38 -6.82 5.39 3.90
N GLU A 39 -7.08 5.35 2.60
CA GLU A 39 -6.46 4.40 1.67
C GLU A 39 -4.93 4.40 1.78
N SER A 40 -4.33 5.58 1.83
CA SER A 40 -2.88 5.73 1.95
C SER A 40 -2.33 5.14 3.25
N GLN A 41 -3.08 5.21 4.34
CA GLN A 41 -2.71 4.64 5.64
C GLN A 41 -2.78 3.11 5.60
N ILE A 42 -3.81 2.55 4.97
CA ILE A 42 -3.93 1.10 4.79
C ILE A 42 -2.76 0.57 3.95
N LYS A 43 -2.44 1.23 2.85
CA LYS A 43 -1.31 0.87 1.99
C LYS A 43 0.02 0.95 2.75
N LEU A 44 0.20 1.99 3.55
CA LEU A 44 1.42 2.17 4.34
C LEU A 44 1.57 1.09 5.42
N LEU A 45 0.48 0.75 6.10
CA LEU A 45 0.47 -0.31 7.12
C LEU A 45 0.83 -1.68 6.51
N LYS A 46 0.29 -1.99 5.33
CA LYS A 46 0.66 -3.20 4.57
C LYS A 46 2.15 -3.21 4.20
N GLN A 47 2.70 -2.06 3.83
CA GLN A 47 4.13 -1.94 3.51
C GLN A 47 5.01 -2.18 4.73
N VAL A 48 4.64 -1.69 5.90
CA VAL A 48 5.38 -1.94 7.14
C VAL A 48 5.46 -3.44 7.41
N LYS A 49 4.37 -4.18 7.28
CA LYS A 49 4.35 -5.64 7.41
C LYS A 49 5.27 -6.32 6.40
N LYS A 50 5.21 -5.92 5.14
CA LYS A 50 6.01 -6.52 4.05
C LYS A 50 7.51 -6.40 4.28
N HIS A 51 7.96 -5.35 4.93
CA HIS A 51 9.37 -5.04 5.14
C HIS A 51 9.87 -5.31 6.56
N GLU A 52 9.03 -5.92 7.42
CA GLU A 52 9.37 -6.18 8.83
C GLU A 52 10.43 -7.26 9.00
N LYS A 53 10.54 -8.23 8.08
CA LYS A 53 11.50 -9.35 8.17
C LYS A 53 12.24 -9.56 6.84
N PRO A 54 13.53 -9.83 6.87
CA PRO A 54 14.52 -9.69 7.96
C PRO A 54 15.01 -8.25 8.12
N HIS A 55 14.60 -7.37 7.24
CA HIS A 55 15.03 -5.98 7.20
C HIS A 55 13.84 -5.11 7.58
N HIS A 56 13.92 -4.49 8.75
CA HIS A 56 12.99 -3.43 9.13
C HIS A 56 12.99 -2.34 8.08
N LYS A 57 11.83 -1.78 7.80
CA LYS A 57 11.76 -0.64 6.88
C LYS A 57 12.45 0.54 7.53
N ARG A 58 13.61 0.85 7.04
CA ARG A 58 14.42 1.95 7.53
C ARG A 58 14.09 3.21 6.75
N ILE A 59 13.72 4.24 7.47
CA ILE A 59 13.63 5.59 6.92
C ILE A 59 15.02 6.18 7.02
N ARG A 60 15.71 6.28 5.89
CA ARG A 60 17.09 6.75 5.87
C ARG A 60 17.18 8.26 6.08
N ILE A 61 17.69 8.67 7.22
CA ILE A 61 17.95 10.08 7.53
C ILE A 61 19.15 10.63 6.72
N LYS A 62 20.04 9.79 6.21
CA LYS A 62 21.12 10.26 5.30
C LYS A 62 20.58 11.00 4.07
N GLN A 63 19.40 10.64 3.61
CA GLN A 63 18.69 11.39 2.59
C GLN A 63 18.20 12.74 3.13
N PHE A 64 17.99 12.87 4.44
CA PHE A 64 17.61 14.11 5.11
C PHE A 64 18.76 15.12 5.21
N GLU A 65 19.98 14.68 5.48
CA GLU A 65 21.11 15.60 5.58
C GLU A 65 21.52 16.20 4.23
N LYS A 66 21.43 15.40 3.15
CA LYS A 66 21.53 15.93 1.78
C LYS A 66 20.40 16.88 1.44
N ALA A 67 19.24 16.66 2.01
CA ALA A 67 18.03 17.41 1.75
C ALA A 67 17.91 18.69 2.58
N LYS A 68 18.65 18.85 3.66
CA LYS A 68 18.73 20.11 4.43
C LYS A 68 19.22 21.29 3.59
N LYS A 69 19.79 21.03 2.41
CA LYS A 69 20.18 22.06 1.45
C LYS A 69 19.09 22.42 0.45
N ASP A 70 17.95 21.69 0.48
CA ASP A 70 16.83 21.89 -0.42
C ASP A 70 15.51 21.88 0.38
N ASP A 71 14.95 23.06 0.65
CA ASP A 71 13.75 23.25 1.48
C ASP A 71 12.53 22.50 0.97
N LEU A 72 12.42 22.30 -0.35
CA LEU A 72 11.35 21.51 -0.97
C LEU A 72 11.46 20.02 -0.62
N PHE A 73 12.66 19.51 -0.59
CA PHE A 73 12.92 18.10 -0.26
C PHE A 73 12.66 17.84 1.22
N ASN A 74 13.01 18.77 2.10
CA ASN A 74 12.70 18.71 3.53
C ASN A 74 11.19 18.67 3.80
N MET A 75 10.39 19.41 3.03
CA MET A 75 8.93 19.38 3.11
C MET A 75 8.38 17.98 2.75
N HIS A 76 8.88 17.37 1.68
CA HIS A 76 8.44 16.04 1.26
C HIS A 76 8.79 14.96 2.30
N LEU A 77 9.97 15.02 2.88
CA LEU A 77 10.40 14.09 3.91
C LEU A 77 9.61 14.26 5.21
N GLY A 78 9.34 15.51 5.60
CA GLY A 78 8.48 15.82 6.75
C GLY A 78 7.08 15.26 6.60
N LEU A 79 6.51 15.34 5.40
CA LEU A 79 5.20 14.75 5.07
C LEU A 79 5.25 13.22 5.12
N TYR A 80 6.33 12.62 4.65
CA TYR A 80 6.51 11.17 4.68
C TYR A 80 6.59 10.63 6.11
N LEU A 81 7.41 11.27 6.94
CA LEU A 81 7.53 10.92 8.36
C LEU A 81 6.20 11.12 9.10
N LYS A 82 5.47 12.19 8.81
CA LYS A 82 4.15 12.46 9.39
C LYS A 82 3.15 11.34 9.14
N LYS A 83 3.19 10.71 7.97
CA LYS A 83 2.30 9.58 7.64
C LYS A 83 2.54 8.38 8.56
N TYR A 84 3.80 8.06 8.83
CA TYR A 84 4.17 7.01 9.78
C TYR A 84 3.81 7.40 11.22
N GLN A 85 4.05 8.64 11.60
CA GLN A 85 3.71 9.15 12.93
C GLN A 85 2.20 9.09 13.21
N LYS A 86 1.35 9.28 12.20
CA LYS A 86 -0.10 9.10 12.34
C LYS A 86 -0.45 7.65 12.68
N LEU A 87 0.17 6.67 12.01
CA LEU A 87 -0.01 5.25 12.33
C LEU A 87 0.46 4.92 13.75
N GLU A 88 1.55 5.53 14.20
CA GLU A 88 2.06 5.38 15.56
C GLU A 88 1.08 5.95 16.59
N ARG A 89 0.48 7.10 16.33
CA ARG A 89 -0.54 7.70 17.20
C ARG A 89 -1.78 6.83 17.35
N TYR A 90 -2.15 6.10 16.29
CA TYR A 90 -3.23 5.12 16.34
C TYR A 90 -2.82 3.82 17.07
N GLY A 91 -1.57 3.70 17.47
CA GLY A 91 -1.03 2.52 18.14
C GLY A 91 -0.84 1.32 17.22
N LEU A 92 -0.74 1.53 15.90
CA LEU A 92 -0.62 0.46 14.91
C LEU A 92 0.82 0.07 14.63
N ILE A 93 1.76 1.00 14.80
CA ILE A 93 3.19 0.80 14.64
C ILE A 93 3.95 1.48 15.77
N GLU A 94 5.20 1.06 15.96
CA GLU A 94 6.20 1.73 16.78
C GLU A 94 7.32 2.22 15.87
N ILE A 95 7.78 3.44 16.12
CA ILE A 95 8.90 4.05 15.41
C ILE A 95 10.03 4.24 16.39
N ASP A 96 11.14 3.56 16.17
CA ASP A 96 12.34 3.64 17.00
C ASP A 96 13.52 4.17 16.19
N LEU A 97 14.30 5.05 16.80
CA LEU A 97 15.59 5.45 16.25
C LEU A 97 16.55 4.28 16.36
N ASN A 98 17.16 3.87 15.23
CA ASN A 98 18.12 2.78 15.25
C ASN A 98 19.36 3.16 16.09
N PRO A 99 19.66 2.43 17.17
CA PRO A 99 20.80 2.77 18.05
C PRO A 99 22.16 2.56 17.38
N ASP A 100 22.26 1.65 16.40
CA ASP A 100 23.50 1.36 15.68
C ASP A 100 23.78 2.36 14.58
N ASN A 101 22.76 3.02 14.09
CA ASN A 101 22.83 4.06 13.07
C ASN A 101 21.83 5.16 13.39
N GLY A 102 22.24 6.18 14.13
CA GLY A 102 21.39 7.31 14.56
C GLY A 102 20.74 8.11 13.44
N LEU A 103 20.91 7.67 12.19
CA LEU A 103 20.35 8.28 10.99
C LEU A 103 19.19 7.47 10.38
N GLU A 104 18.74 6.40 11.04
CA GLU A 104 17.67 5.53 10.55
C GLU A 104 16.61 5.30 11.62
N TYR A 105 15.35 5.29 11.20
CA TYR A 105 14.23 4.86 12.03
C TYR A 105 13.76 3.47 11.61
N ASP A 106 13.50 2.62 12.59
CA ASP A 106 12.88 1.33 12.39
C ASP A 106 11.37 1.44 12.68
N CYS A 107 10.55 0.93 11.79
CA CYS A 107 9.10 0.85 11.97
C CYS A 107 8.70 -0.61 12.18
N THR A 108 8.03 -0.90 13.28
CA THR A 108 7.53 -2.24 13.61
C THR A 108 6.03 -2.21 13.88
N LEU A 109 5.35 -3.31 13.56
CA LEU A 109 3.93 -3.46 13.84
C LEU A 109 3.70 -3.76 15.32
N THR A 110 2.70 -3.13 15.89
CA THR A 110 2.17 -3.49 17.21
C THR A 110 1.19 -4.67 17.08
N SER A 111 0.79 -5.26 18.21
CA SER A 111 -0.29 -6.27 18.24
C SER A 111 -1.57 -5.74 17.62
N LYS A 112 -1.93 -4.50 17.91
CA LYS A 112 -3.09 -3.81 17.31
C LYS A 112 -2.94 -3.66 15.80
N GLY A 113 -1.75 -3.29 15.33
CA GLY A 113 -1.44 -3.20 13.89
C GLY A 113 -1.62 -4.52 13.18
N LEU A 114 -1.19 -5.62 13.78
CA LEU A 114 -1.40 -6.97 13.25
C LEU A 114 -2.87 -7.36 13.22
N GLU A 115 -3.63 -7.03 14.26
CA GLU A 115 -5.08 -7.27 14.31
C GLU A 115 -5.81 -6.50 13.22
N ILE A 116 -5.47 -5.24 13.00
CA ILE A 116 -6.07 -4.42 11.94
C ILE A 116 -5.72 -4.95 10.55
N LEU A 117 -4.48 -5.40 10.33
CA LEU A 117 -4.10 -6.04 9.07
C LEU A 117 -4.85 -7.34 8.81
N ALA A 118 -5.08 -8.15 9.85
CA ALA A 118 -5.89 -9.35 9.75
C ALA A 118 -7.35 -9.01 9.41
N GLU A 119 -7.91 -7.99 10.05
CA GLU A 119 -9.25 -7.50 9.74
C GLU A 119 -9.37 -7.00 8.30
N ILE A 120 -8.38 -6.26 7.81
CA ILE A 120 -8.32 -5.81 6.40
C ILE A 120 -8.30 -7.02 5.46
N ALA A 121 -7.48 -8.03 5.73
CA ALA A 121 -7.40 -9.24 4.91
C ALA A 121 -8.73 -10.00 4.87
N ASP A 122 -9.42 -10.10 5.99
CA ASP A 122 -10.74 -10.72 6.08
C ASP A 122 -11.80 -9.95 5.29
N LEU A 123 -11.77 -8.62 5.35
CA LEU A 123 -12.67 -7.75 4.60
C LEU A 123 -12.39 -7.80 3.10
N GLU A 124 -11.15 -7.89 2.68
CA GLU A 124 -10.78 -8.06 1.28
C GLU A 124 -11.33 -9.39 0.74
N LYS A 125 -11.22 -10.45 1.52
CA LYS A 125 -11.76 -11.77 1.18
C LYS A 125 -13.29 -11.77 1.14
N GLU A 126 -13.92 -11.07 2.07
CA GLU A 126 -15.38 -10.89 2.09
C GLU A 126 -15.84 -10.12 0.86
N TRP A 127 -15.14 -9.07 0.45
CA TRP A 127 -15.39 -8.34 -0.79
C TRP A 127 -15.34 -9.26 -2.03
N GLU A 128 -14.36 -10.16 -2.10
CA GLU A 128 -14.27 -11.14 -3.20
C GLU A 128 -15.54 -12.00 -3.29
N SER A 129 -16.11 -12.38 -2.16
CA SER A 129 -17.35 -13.14 -2.09
C SER A 129 -18.57 -12.30 -2.50
N VAL A 130 -18.63 -11.05 -2.07
CA VAL A 130 -19.73 -10.12 -2.41
C VAL A 130 -19.74 -9.80 -3.91
N VAL A 131 -18.60 -9.60 -4.52
CA VAL A 131 -18.44 -9.38 -5.96
C VAL A 131 -18.67 -10.67 -6.75
N ASN A 132 -18.55 -11.81 -6.08
CA ASN A 132 -18.68 -13.14 -6.66
C ASN A 132 -17.61 -13.44 -7.71
N ILE A 133 -16.36 -13.24 -7.34
CA ILE A 133 -15.20 -13.62 -8.17
C ILE A 133 -15.16 -15.14 -8.26
N ASN A 134 -15.34 -15.69 -9.46
CA ASN A 134 -15.30 -17.12 -9.71
C ASN A 134 -13.89 -17.59 -10.13
N ASP A 135 -13.73 -18.90 -10.35
CA ASP A 135 -12.44 -19.47 -10.73
C ASP A 135 -11.92 -18.97 -12.08
N GLU A 136 -12.81 -18.70 -13.03
CA GLU A 136 -12.44 -18.14 -14.33
C GLU A 136 -11.92 -16.71 -14.19
N ASP A 137 -12.60 -15.88 -13.39
CA ASP A 137 -12.15 -14.52 -13.06
C ASP A 137 -10.78 -14.55 -12.38
N LEU A 138 -10.58 -15.49 -11.46
CA LEU A 138 -9.32 -15.64 -10.72
C LEU A 138 -8.16 -15.99 -11.65
N GLU A 139 -8.38 -16.90 -12.64
CA GLU A 139 -7.37 -17.25 -13.64
C GLU A 139 -6.99 -16.05 -14.51
N VAL A 140 -7.95 -15.24 -14.91
CA VAL A 140 -7.69 -14.00 -15.66
C VAL A 140 -6.87 -13.02 -14.82
N LEU A 141 -7.21 -12.84 -13.56
CA LEU A 141 -6.47 -11.96 -12.63
C LEU A 141 -5.05 -12.44 -12.41
N ARG A 142 -4.85 -13.75 -12.25
CA ARG A 142 -3.50 -14.34 -12.10
C ARG A 142 -2.64 -14.11 -13.33
N LYS A 143 -3.19 -14.33 -14.52
CA LYS A 143 -2.49 -14.06 -15.77
C LYS A 143 -2.08 -12.59 -15.89
N LEU A 144 -3.00 -11.68 -15.66
CA LEU A 144 -2.72 -10.24 -15.73
C LEU A 144 -1.70 -9.79 -14.69
N ALA A 145 -1.79 -10.33 -13.47
CA ALA A 145 -0.86 -10.05 -12.41
C ALA A 145 0.55 -10.56 -12.74
N LEU A 146 0.66 -11.78 -13.27
CA LEU A 146 1.94 -12.37 -13.68
C LEU A 146 2.59 -11.57 -14.80
N ASP A 147 1.85 -11.25 -15.86
CA ASP A 147 2.34 -10.46 -17.00
C ASP A 147 2.81 -9.08 -16.52
N SER A 148 2.05 -8.44 -15.64
CA SER A 148 2.39 -7.13 -15.08
C SER A 148 3.64 -7.18 -14.19
N PHE A 149 3.76 -8.23 -13.39
CA PHE A 149 4.95 -8.46 -12.55
C PHE A 149 6.21 -8.64 -13.40
N GLU A 150 6.15 -9.43 -14.47
CA GLU A 150 7.28 -9.64 -15.38
C GLU A 150 7.76 -8.35 -16.03
N ILE A 151 6.83 -7.49 -16.46
CA ILE A 151 7.16 -6.18 -17.02
C ILE A 151 7.87 -5.30 -15.98
N SER A 152 7.34 -5.24 -14.76
CA SER A 152 7.92 -4.47 -13.66
C SER A 152 9.32 -4.96 -13.29
N TYR A 153 9.51 -6.28 -13.28
CA TYR A 153 10.81 -6.91 -12.99
C TYR A 153 11.85 -6.59 -14.06
N LYS A 154 11.49 -6.67 -15.33
CA LYS A 154 12.37 -6.34 -16.46
C LYS A 154 12.80 -4.86 -16.41
N HIS A 155 11.88 -3.96 -16.15
CA HIS A 155 12.17 -2.53 -16.02
C HIS A 155 13.10 -2.23 -14.85
N LYS A 156 12.89 -2.85 -13.71
CA LYS A 156 13.74 -2.70 -12.54
C LYS A 156 15.17 -3.18 -12.80
N LYS A 157 15.29 -4.34 -13.45
CA LYS A 157 16.59 -4.91 -13.84
C LYS A 157 17.33 -4.01 -14.83
N ASN A 158 16.64 -3.44 -15.81
CA ASN A 158 17.22 -2.51 -16.77
C ASN A 158 17.70 -1.21 -16.11
N ARG A 159 17.01 -0.71 -15.08
CA ARG A 159 17.44 0.46 -14.32
C ARG A 159 18.70 0.20 -13.49
N GLU A 160 18.87 -1.00 -12.97
CA GLU A 160 20.08 -1.40 -12.24
C GLU A 160 21.31 -1.46 -13.15
N PHE A 161 21.14 -1.66 -14.45
CA PHE A 161 22.23 -1.68 -15.43
C PHE A 161 22.61 -0.30 -15.98
N ILE A 162 21.80 0.72 -15.77
CA ILE A 162 22.04 2.09 -16.28
C ILE A 162 22.77 2.96 -15.25
N PHE A 163 22.87 2.50 -14.04
CA PHE A 163 23.56 3.13 -12.94
C PHE A 163 24.69 2.24 -12.41
#